data_32ff47b6400bd4e131d1616e16e36afb
#
_entry.id   32ff47b6400bd4e131d1616e16e36afb
#
_cell.length_a   1.000
_cell.length_b   1.000
_cell.length_c   1.000
_cell.angle_alpha   90.00
_cell.angle_beta   90.00
_cell.angle_gamma   90.00
#
_symmetry.space_group_name_H-M   'P 1'
#
loop_
_entity.id
_entity.type
_entity.pdbx_description
1 polymer ?
#
loop_
_entity_poly.entity_id
_entity_poly.type
_entity_poly.pdbx_seq_one_letter_code
_entity_poly.pdbx_strand_id
1 'polypeptide(L)'
;MDLNKQSVQKRLVREHLENIKFSQSDRVASSPELEYNIETALKKNNAVLIAHYYTDPKIQELAEKTGGIVSDSLEMARFGASHRADNLIVAGVRFMGETAKILTPEKRVFMPSDEATCSLDIGCPPIEFSKFCDKYPDRTIVVYANTSAAVKARADWVVTSSIALDVINYLDECGESVIWAPDKYLGSYIKKNTGADMILWDGSCIVHEEFKAKGILDLKKVYPDAAILVHPESPDSVVELADFVGSTSQIISAAKRLSNENFIVATDAGIFYKMNQMMPGKNFYICLLYTSPSPRDGW
;
A
#
# COMPACT_ATOMS: atom_id res chain seq x y z
N MET A 1 24.25 1.28 -13.97
CA MET A 1 23.26 1.42 -12.90
C MET A 1 23.22 2.88 -12.50
N ASP A 2 22.13 3.57 -12.84
CA ASP A 2 22.10 5.04 -12.87
C ASP A 2 21.78 5.61 -11.49
N LEU A 3 22.82 5.90 -10.70
CA LEU A 3 22.72 6.56 -9.38
C LEU A 3 21.88 7.86 -9.40
N ASN A 4 21.66 8.40 -10.61
CA ASN A 4 20.94 9.65 -10.83
C ASN A 4 19.38 9.49 -10.72
N LYS A 5 18.80 8.32 -11.04
CA LYS A 5 17.33 8.13 -11.03
C LYS A 5 16.78 7.89 -9.63
N GLN A 6 17.49 7.11 -8.82
CA GLN A 6 17.10 6.90 -7.41
C GLN A 6 17.15 8.22 -6.61
N SER A 7 18.05 9.14 -7.01
CA SER A 7 18.11 10.49 -6.46
C SER A 7 16.91 11.34 -6.86
N VAL A 8 16.32 11.14 -8.05
CA VAL A 8 15.17 11.92 -8.54
C VAL A 8 13.89 11.59 -7.76
N GLN A 9 13.55 10.30 -7.60
CA GLN A 9 12.38 9.93 -6.81
C GLN A 9 12.48 10.40 -5.36
N LYS A 10 13.62 10.14 -4.70
CA LYS A 10 13.85 10.60 -3.32
C LYS A 10 13.78 12.12 -3.20
N ARG A 11 14.24 12.85 -4.22
CA ARG A 11 14.11 14.31 -4.28
C ARG A 11 12.65 14.73 -4.40
N LEU A 12 11.88 14.15 -5.33
CA LEU A 12 10.47 14.47 -5.52
C LEU A 12 9.63 14.20 -4.26
N VAL A 13 9.91 13.08 -3.58
CA VAL A 13 9.25 12.76 -2.31
C VAL A 13 9.61 13.78 -1.23
N ARG A 14 10.89 14.17 -1.13
CA ARG A 14 11.33 15.18 -0.17
C ARG A 14 10.68 16.54 -0.46
N GLU A 15 10.70 17.00 -1.70
CA GLU A 15 10.05 18.24 -2.14
C GLU A 15 8.55 18.21 -1.80
N HIS A 16 7.88 17.07 -2.00
CA HIS A 16 6.48 16.91 -1.62
C HIS A 16 6.30 17.05 -0.10
N LEU A 17 7.10 16.36 0.71
CA LEU A 17 7.03 16.44 2.18
C LEU A 17 7.34 17.82 2.73
N GLU A 18 8.29 18.55 2.12
CA GLU A 18 8.63 19.93 2.50
C GLU A 18 7.49 20.93 2.19
N ASN A 19 6.69 20.65 1.16
CA ASN A 19 5.55 21.48 0.78
C ASN A 19 4.30 21.21 1.61
N ILE A 20 4.19 20.06 2.27
CA ILE A 20 3.08 19.76 3.17
C ILE A 20 3.23 20.58 4.44
N LYS A 21 2.35 21.57 4.61
CA LYS A 21 2.27 22.37 5.85
C LYS A 21 1.47 21.61 6.89
N PHE A 22 2.13 20.79 7.66
CA PHE A 22 1.51 20.19 8.83
C PHE A 22 1.44 21.23 9.96
N SER A 23 0.24 21.65 10.31
CA SER A 23 0.03 22.46 11.52
C SER A 23 -0.13 21.53 12.73
N GLN A 24 0.77 21.65 13.70
CA GLN A 24 0.61 20.95 14.99
C GLN A 24 -0.66 21.40 15.74
N SER A 25 -1.20 22.60 15.40
CA SER A 25 -2.44 23.10 15.97
C SER A 25 -3.69 22.37 15.47
N ASP A 26 -3.58 21.63 14.36
CA ASP A 26 -4.73 20.96 13.73
C ASP A 26 -4.96 19.53 14.27
N ARG A 27 -4.16 19.08 15.23
CA ARG A 27 -4.39 17.82 15.92
C ARG A 27 -5.59 17.94 16.86
N VAL A 28 -6.74 17.56 16.37
CA VAL A 28 -7.93 17.40 17.21
C VAL A 28 -7.80 16.05 17.93
N ALA A 29 -7.72 16.09 19.26
CA ALA A 29 -7.73 14.85 20.03
C ALA A 29 -9.02 14.10 19.79
N SER A 30 -8.93 12.79 19.58
CA SER A 30 -10.11 11.93 19.50
C SER A 30 -10.94 12.09 20.77
N SER A 31 -12.24 12.35 20.61
CA SER A 31 -13.17 12.42 21.71
C SER A 31 -14.46 11.69 21.36
N PRO A 32 -15.21 11.18 22.34
CA PRO A 32 -16.51 10.55 22.10
C PRO A 32 -17.49 11.50 21.37
N GLU A 33 -17.42 12.79 21.63
CA GLU A 33 -18.24 13.78 20.97
C GLU A 33 -17.87 13.92 19.48
N LEU A 34 -16.57 13.96 19.15
CA LEU A 34 -16.11 14.01 17.76
C LEU A 34 -16.53 12.75 17.00
N GLU A 35 -16.36 11.57 17.59
CA GLU A 35 -16.80 10.30 16.98
C GLU A 35 -18.30 10.29 16.71
N TYR A 36 -19.12 10.72 17.66
CA TYR A 36 -20.56 10.84 17.51
C TYR A 36 -20.95 11.83 16.39
N ASN A 37 -20.25 12.96 16.30
CA ASN A 37 -20.49 13.95 15.26
C ASN A 37 -20.15 13.41 13.87
N ILE A 38 -19.04 12.65 13.74
CA ILE A 38 -18.67 12.01 12.48
C ILE A 38 -19.70 10.94 12.10
N GLU A 39 -20.10 10.07 13.03
CA GLU A 39 -21.13 9.05 12.79
C GLU A 39 -22.46 9.68 12.33
N THR A 40 -22.86 10.77 12.98
CA THR A 40 -24.07 11.53 12.62
C THR A 40 -23.95 12.14 11.22
N ALA A 41 -22.79 12.71 10.90
CA ALA A 41 -22.53 13.30 9.58
C ALA A 41 -22.53 12.23 8.46
N LEU A 42 -21.94 11.07 8.69
CA LEU A 42 -21.97 9.94 7.75
C LEU A 42 -23.40 9.51 7.45
N LYS A 43 -24.23 9.29 8.48
CA LYS A 43 -25.64 8.91 8.33
C LYS A 43 -26.43 9.98 7.59
N LYS A 44 -26.29 11.25 7.98
CA LYS A 44 -27.01 12.39 7.38
C LYS A 44 -26.71 12.55 5.89
N ASN A 45 -25.48 12.24 5.48
CA ASN A 45 -25.04 12.42 4.11
C ASN A 45 -25.08 11.12 3.27
N ASN A 46 -25.74 10.06 3.74
CA ASN A 46 -25.67 8.75 3.09
C ASN A 46 -24.25 8.37 2.67
N ALA A 47 -23.33 8.44 3.64
CA ALA A 47 -21.91 8.24 3.44
C ALA A 47 -21.41 7.02 4.22
N VAL A 48 -20.36 6.36 3.72
CA VAL A 48 -19.64 5.29 4.39
C VAL A 48 -18.15 5.60 4.46
N LEU A 49 -17.53 5.33 5.61
CA LEU A 49 -16.09 5.47 5.83
C LEU A 49 -15.39 4.17 5.46
N ILE A 50 -14.42 4.25 4.58
CA ILE A 50 -13.60 3.13 4.10
C ILE A 50 -12.16 3.45 4.48
N ALA A 51 -11.51 2.61 5.28
CA ALA A 51 -10.17 2.85 5.77
C ALA A 51 -9.16 1.80 5.28
N HIS A 52 -7.95 2.24 4.94
CA HIS A 52 -6.85 1.34 4.64
C HIS A 52 -6.20 0.84 5.94
N TYR A 53 -5.63 -0.38 5.93
CA TYR A 53 -4.90 -0.96 7.06
C TYR A 53 -3.77 -0.09 7.62
N TYR A 54 -3.23 0.85 6.81
CA TYR A 54 -2.11 1.71 7.21
C TYR A 54 -2.56 3.07 7.79
N THR A 55 -3.85 3.25 8.02
CA THR A 55 -4.36 4.44 8.71
C THR A 55 -4.23 4.31 10.23
N ASP A 56 -4.40 5.43 10.92
CA ASP A 56 -4.42 5.45 12.39
C ASP A 56 -5.44 4.46 12.95
N PRO A 57 -5.13 3.72 14.05
CA PRO A 57 -6.04 2.77 14.67
C PRO A 57 -7.44 3.33 14.98
N LYS A 58 -7.53 4.61 15.36
CA LYS A 58 -8.83 5.26 15.63
C LYS A 58 -9.69 5.43 14.38
N ILE A 59 -9.05 5.69 13.23
CA ILE A 59 -9.75 5.77 11.93
C ILE A 59 -10.23 4.37 11.54
N GLN A 60 -9.41 3.34 11.75
CA GLN A 60 -9.79 1.95 11.48
C GLN A 60 -10.98 1.54 12.35
N GLU A 61 -10.92 1.80 13.67
CA GLU A 61 -12.02 1.53 14.60
C GLU A 61 -13.32 2.24 14.19
N LEU A 62 -13.22 3.52 13.84
CA LEU A 62 -14.35 4.32 13.42
C LEU A 62 -15.00 3.79 12.13
N ALA A 63 -14.20 3.38 11.15
CA ALA A 63 -14.70 2.80 9.92
C ALA A 63 -15.54 1.55 10.20
N GLU A 64 -15.04 0.62 11.01
CA GLU A 64 -15.78 -0.60 11.38
C GLU A 64 -17.05 -0.28 12.19
N LYS A 65 -16.94 0.61 13.18
CA LYS A 65 -18.04 1.02 14.05
C LYS A 65 -19.20 1.68 13.30
N THR A 66 -18.89 2.38 12.20
CA THR A 66 -19.87 3.10 11.37
C THR A 66 -20.41 2.29 10.19
N GLY A 67 -20.07 1.00 10.10
CA GLY A 67 -20.56 0.09 9.05
C GLY A 67 -19.75 0.12 7.76
N GLY A 68 -18.56 0.69 7.81
CA GLY A 68 -17.56 0.63 6.73
C GLY A 68 -16.65 -0.58 6.82
N ILE A 69 -15.48 -0.48 6.19
CA ILE A 69 -14.49 -1.56 6.15
C ILE A 69 -13.08 -1.04 6.41
N VAL A 70 -12.25 -1.91 6.99
CA VAL A 70 -10.79 -1.74 7.04
C VAL A 70 -10.17 -2.84 6.17
N SER A 71 -9.48 -2.48 5.09
CA SER A 71 -8.98 -3.46 4.13
C SER A 71 -7.79 -2.94 3.32
N ASP A 72 -7.31 -3.77 2.36
CA ASP A 72 -6.39 -3.35 1.31
C ASP A 72 -7.12 -2.55 0.21
N SER A 73 -6.35 -1.96 -0.69
CA SER A 73 -6.85 -1.05 -1.73
C SER A 73 -7.89 -1.69 -2.65
N LEU A 74 -7.75 -2.99 -2.96
CA LEU A 74 -8.67 -3.69 -3.86
C LEU A 74 -10.02 -3.94 -3.20
N GLU A 75 -10.01 -4.47 -1.98
CA GLU A 75 -11.23 -4.73 -1.24
C GLU A 75 -11.94 -3.43 -0.83
N MET A 76 -11.18 -2.36 -0.54
CA MET A 76 -11.76 -1.03 -0.34
C MET A 76 -12.57 -0.57 -1.56
N ALA A 77 -12.01 -0.74 -2.75
CA ALA A 77 -12.68 -0.36 -4.00
C ALA A 77 -13.90 -1.26 -4.29
N ARG A 78 -13.79 -2.58 -4.09
CA ARG A 78 -14.91 -3.53 -4.23
C ARG A 78 -16.04 -3.25 -3.26
N PHE A 79 -15.71 -3.00 -1.99
CA PHE A 79 -16.69 -2.63 -0.96
C PHE A 79 -17.40 -1.34 -1.35
N GLY A 80 -16.64 -0.30 -1.76
CA GLY A 80 -17.20 0.95 -2.22
C GLY A 80 -18.18 0.77 -3.39
N ALA A 81 -17.84 -0.11 -4.35
CA ALA A 81 -18.70 -0.41 -5.48
C ALA A 81 -20.00 -1.11 -5.08
N SER A 82 -19.94 -2.07 -4.16
CA SER A 82 -21.10 -2.86 -3.72
C SER A 82 -21.94 -2.19 -2.65
N HIS A 83 -21.39 -1.24 -1.88
CA HIS A 83 -22.07 -0.59 -0.78
C HIS A 83 -23.17 0.37 -1.29
N ARG A 84 -24.32 0.44 -0.58
CA ARG A 84 -25.50 1.24 -0.96
C ARG A 84 -25.33 2.76 -0.81
N ALA A 85 -24.33 3.24 -0.07
CA ALA A 85 -24.10 4.67 0.14
C ALA A 85 -23.72 5.37 -1.17
N ASP A 86 -24.20 6.60 -1.36
CA ASP A 86 -23.89 7.45 -2.52
C ASP A 86 -22.55 8.17 -2.36
N ASN A 87 -22.08 8.31 -1.11
CA ASN A 87 -20.86 9.00 -0.75
C ASN A 87 -19.88 8.06 -0.09
N LEU A 88 -18.67 7.98 -0.63
CA LEU A 88 -17.56 7.21 -0.08
C LEU A 88 -16.53 8.17 0.55
N ILE A 89 -16.24 7.99 1.82
CA ILE A 89 -15.15 8.68 2.50
C ILE A 89 -13.98 7.72 2.56
N VAL A 90 -12.94 7.96 1.77
CA VAL A 90 -11.79 7.06 1.65
C VAL A 90 -10.64 7.59 2.52
N ALA A 91 -10.43 6.96 3.66
CA ALA A 91 -9.28 7.20 4.53
C ALA A 91 -8.10 6.33 4.07
N GLY A 92 -7.17 6.95 3.39
CA GLY A 92 -6.00 6.34 2.79
C GLY A 92 -5.23 7.39 1.99
N VAL A 93 -4.43 6.94 1.01
CA VAL A 93 -3.68 7.83 0.12
C VAL A 93 -4.42 8.04 -1.21
N ARG A 94 -4.09 9.13 -1.91
CA ARG A 94 -4.81 9.67 -3.07
C ARG A 94 -5.19 8.62 -4.12
N PHE A 95 -4.27 7.75 -4.53
CA PHE A 95 -4.56 6.74 -5.55
C PHE A 95 -5.71 5.78 -5.16
N MET A 96 -5.97 5.58 -3.86
CA MET A 96 -7.07 4.73 -3.37
C MET A 96 -8.42 5.41 -3.62
N GLY A 97 -8.53 6.71 -3.35
CA GLY A 97 -9.71 7.51 -3.69
C GLY A 97 -9.96 7.58 -5.20
N GLU A 98 -8.89 7.78 -5.99
CA GLU A 98 -8.96 7.76 -7.45
C GLU A 98 -9.43 6.39 -7.98
N THR A 99 -8.88 5.28 -7.43
CA THR A 99 -9.31 3.93 -7.80
C THR A 99 -10.77 3.68 -7.45
N ALA A 100 -11.22 4.08 -6.26
CA ALA A 100 -12.62 4.00 -5.87
C ALA A 100 -13.51 4.79 -6.84
N LYS A 101 -13.10 5.99 -7.24
CA LYS A 101 -13.84 6.82 -8.20
C LYS A 101 -13.87 6.22 -9.62
N ILE A 102 -12.79 5.61 -10.09
CA ILE A 102 -12.73 4.92 -11.38
C ILE A 102 -13.73 3.76 -11.42
N LEU A 103 -13.81 2.98 -10.34
CA LEU A 103 -14.67 1.80 -10.26
C LEU A 103 -16.12 2.13 -9.92
N THR A 104 -16.41 3.34 -9.43
CA THR A 104 -17.75 3.81 -9.08
C THR A 104 -17.99 5.24 -9.56
N PRO A 105 -18.02 5.47 -10.86
CA PRO A 105 -18.09 6.83 -11.42
C PRO A 105 -19.39 7.57 -11.04
N GLU A 106 -20.45 6.86 -10.68
CA GLU A 106 -21.73 7.42 -10.23
C GLU A 106 -21.70 7.94 -8.78
N LYS A 107 -20.78 7.42 -7.94
CA LYS A 107 -20.67 7.83 -6.53
C LYS A 107 -19.78 9.05 -6.35
N ARG A 108 -20.03 9.79 -5.28
CA ARG A 108 -19.09 10.84 -4.85
C ARG A 108 -18.05 10.24 -3.92
N VAL A 109 -16.78 10.46 -4.24
CA VAL A 109 -15.64 10.00 -3.44
C VAL A 109 -14.96 11.20 -2.82
N PHE A 110 -14.78 11.17 -1.51
CA PHE A 110 -14.12 12.20 -0.73
C PHE A 110 -12.92 11.61 -0.01
N MET A 111 -11.87 12.39 0.12
CA MET A 111 -10.71 12.06 0.92
C MET A 111 -10.50 13.11 2.02
N PRO A 112 -10.11 12.69 3.24
CA PRO A 112 -9.84 13.62 4.34
C PRO A 112 -8.69 14.59 4.05
N SER A 113 -7.73 14.19 3.20
CA SER A 113 -6.61 15.02 2.78
C SER A 113 -6.22 14.71 1.34
N ASP A 114 -6.06 15.76 0.52
CA ASP A 114 -5.55 15.65 -0.84
C ASP A 114 -4.02 15.50 -0.88
N GLU A 115 -3.35 15.80 0.21
CA GLU A 115 -1.90 15.75 0.36
C GLU A 115 -1.40 14.34 0.73
N ALA A 116 -2.29 13.50 1.26
CA ALA A 116 -1.98 12.11 1.59
C ALA A 116 -1.73 11.31 0.30
N THR A 117 -0.48 11.06 -0.03
CA THR A 117 -0.08 10.35 -1.25
C THR A 117 0.97 9.27 -0.98
N CYS A 118 1.23 8.43 -1.97
CA CYS A 118 2.20 7.34 -1.92
C CYS A 118 3.49 7.75 -2.64
N SER A 119 4.64 7.37 -2.11
CA SER A 119 5.93 7.60 -2.77
C SER A 119 6.05 6.93 -4.14
N LEU A 120 5.33 5.84 -4.36
CA LEU A 120 5.25 5.17 -5.65
C LEU A 120 4.50 6.02 -6.68
N ASP A 121 3.41 6.69 -6.27
CA ASP A 121 2.66 7.61 -7.11
C ASP A 121 3.52 8.84 -7.49
N ILE A 122 4.18 9.46 -6.49
CA ILE A 122 5.11 10.57 -6.71
C ILE A 122 6.27 10.15 -7.64
N GLY A 123 6.80 8.95 -7.44
CA GLY A 123 7.95 8.42 -8.19
C GLY A 123 7.63 7.92 -9.59
N CYS A 124 6.36 7.97 -10.01
CA CYS A 124 5.90 7.58 -11.34
C CYS A 124 5.09 8.70 -12.02
N PRO A 125 5.72 9.85 -12.34
CA PRO A 125 5.03 10.97 -12.95
C PRO A 125 4.44 10.58 -14.32
N PRO A 126 3.19 10.99 -14.64
CA PRO A 126 2.48 10.53 -15.86
C PRO A 126 3.21 10.81 -17.17
N ILE A 127 3.84 11.97 -17.29
CA ILE A 127 4.54 12.39 -18.53
C ILE A 127 5.77 11.51 -18.76
N GLU A 128 6.57 11.31 -17.73
CA GLU A 128 7.79 10.50 -17.76
C GLU A 128 7.45 9.02 -17.98
N PHE A 129 6.39 8.55 -17.36
CA PHE A 129 5.88 7.19 -17.54
C PHE A 129 5.40 6.97 -18.99
N SER A 130 4.63 7.92 -19.57
CA SER A 130 4.20 7.82 -20.96
C SER A 130 5.39 7.75 -21.91
N LYS A 131 6.40 8.63 -21.74
CA LYS A 131 7.64 8.59 -22.53
C LYS A 131 8.42 7.28 -22.37
N PHE A 132 8.33 6.65 -21.22
CA PHE A 132 8.95 5.35 -20.99
C PHE A 132 8.22 4.25 -21.77
N CYS A 133 6.89 4.21 -21.71
CA CYS A 133 6.07 3.26 -22.47
C CYS A 133 6.26 3.41 -23.99
N ASP A 134 6.35 4.64 -24.49
CA ASP A 134 6.51 4.93 -25.92
C ASP A 134 7.82 4.39 -26.52
N LYS A 135 8.81 4.04 -25.69
CA LYS A 135 10.04 3.36 -26.12
C LYS A 135 9.86 1.88 -26.40
N TYR A 136 8.77 1.31 -25.94
CA TYR A 136 8.48 -0.13 -26.01
C TYR A 136 7.03 -0.36 -26.45
N PRO A 137 6.67 0.04 -27.67
CA PRO A 137 5.27 0.09 -28.14
C PRO A 137 4.62 -1.30 -28.26
N ASP A 138 5.43 -2.36 -28.37
CA ASP A 138 4.96 -3.73 -28.54
C ASP A 138 4.76 -4.49 -27.21
N ARG A 139 4.82 -3.78 -26.07
CA ARG A 139 4.68 -4.39 -24.75
C ARG A 139 3.37 -4.01 -24.06
N THR A 140 2.73 -4.98 -23.45
CA THR A 140 1.55 -4.79 -22.59
C THR A 140 1.93 -4.02 -21.31
N ILE A 141 1.20 -2.95 -21.04
CA ILE A 141 1.48 -2.06 -19.91
C ILE A 141 0.66 -2.50 -18.70
N VAL A 142 1.34 -3.01 -17.68
CA VAL A 142 0.73 -3.41 -16.41
C VAL A 142 1.18 -2.45 -15.32
N VAL A 143 0.24 -1.80 -14.65
CA VAL A 143 0.55 -0.92 -13.53
C VAL A 143 -0.03 -1.44 -12.22
N TYR A 144 0.78 -1.37 -11.20
CA TYR A 144 0.32 -1.55 -9.83
C TYR A 144 -0.53 -0.35 -9.41
N ALA A 145 -1.61 -0.61 -8.67
CA ALA A 145 -2.63 0.39 -8.33
C ALA A 145 -2.09 1.64 -7.60
N ASN A 146 -0.87 1.56 -7.03
CA ASN A 146 -0.21 2.66 -6.31
C ASN A 146 0.35 3.73 -7.25
N THR A 147 -0.47 4.18 -8.18
CA THR A 147 -0.19 5.19 -9.21
C THR A 147 -1.37 6.12 -9.38
N SER A 148 -1.15 7.30 -9.98
CA SER A 148 -2.23 8.24 -10.30
C SER A 148 -3.22 7.69 -11.33
N ALA A 149 -4.42 8.28 -11.37
CA ALA A 149 -5.41 7.99 -12.40
C ALA A 149 -4.86 8.24 -13.82
N ALA A 150 -4.00 9.24 -13.99
CA ALA A 150 -3.37 9.54 -15.28
C ALA A 150 -2.39 8.44 -15.74
N VAL A 151 -1.64 7.83 -14.82
CA VAL A 151 -0.80 6.65 -15.12
C VAL A 151 -1.67 5.44 -15.44
N LYS A 152 -2.74 5.20 -14.67
CA LYS A 152 -3.70 4.12 -14.93
C LYS A 152 -4.36 4.23 -16.30
N ALA A 153 -4.66 5.47 -16.75
CA ALA A 153 -5.25 5.71 -18.07
C ALA A 153 -4.33 5.33 -19.26
N ARG A 154 -3.01 5.18 -19.01
CA ARG A 154 -2.03 4.73 -20.02
C ARG A 154 -1.83 3.22 -20.00
N ALA A 155 -2.32 2.53 -18.96
CA ALA A 155 -2.10 1.11 -18.74
C ALA A 155 -3.17 0.25 -19.43
N ASP A 156 -2.77 -0.95 -19.86
CA ASP A 156 -3.69 -1.99 -20.35
C ASP A 156 -4.29 -2.77 -19.16
N TRP A 157 -3.50 -2.94 -18.10
CA TRP A 157 -3.90 -3.64 -16.87
C TRP A 157 -3.54 -2.84 -15.63
N VAL A 158 -4.47 -2.82 -14.66
CA VAL A 158 -4.25 -2.27 -13.32
C VAL A 158 -4.42 -3.40 -12.32
N VAL A 159 -3.38 -3.67 -11.53
CA VAL A 159 -3.34 -4.79 -10.59
C VAL A 159 -3.00 -4.33 -9.17
N THR A 160 -3.31 -5.16 -8.19
CA THR A 160 -2.80 -5.03 -6.82
C THR A 160 -1.80 -6.14 -6.53
N SER A 161 -1.02 -6.00 -5.44
CA SER A 161 -0.03 -7.01 -5.03
C SER A 161 -0.65 -8.41 -4.82
N SER A 162 -1.95 -8.48 -4.50
CA SER A 162 -2.64 -9.75 -4.27
C SER A 162 -2.90 -10.58 -5.53
N ILE A 163 -2.99 -9.94 -6.70
CA ILE A 163 -3.33 -10.60 -7.99
C ILE A 163 -2.24 -10.45 -9.06
N ALA A 164 -1.19 -9.71 -8.76
CA ALA A 164 -0.17 -9.36 -9.76
C ALA A 164 0.54 -10.59 -10.33
N LEU A 165 0.86 -11.58 -9.49
CA LEU A 165 1.46 -12.84 -9.95
C LEU A 165 0.56 -13.58 -10.94
N ASP A 166 -0.73 -13.70 -10.63
CA ASP A 166 -1.68 -14.43 -11.47
C ASP A 166 -1.87 -13.74 -12.83
N VAL A 167 -1.96 -12.40 -12.83
CA VAL A 167 -2.10 -11.62 -14.08
C VAL A 167 -0.84 -11.72 -14.93
N ILE A 168 0.35 -11.63 -14.34
CA ILE A 168 1.60 -11.73 -15.11
C ILE A 168 1.81 -13.15 -15.64
N ASN A 169 1.49 -14.20 -14.87
CA ASN A 169 1.50 -15.57 -15.39
C ASN A 169 0.55 -15.74 -16.59
N TYR A 170 -0.67 -15.22 -16.48
CA TYR A 170 -1.64 -15.25 -17.59
C TYR A 170 -1.11 -14.54 -18.84
N LEU A 171 -0.51 -13.36 -18.69
CA LEU A 171 0.05 -12.61 -19.83
C LEU A 171 1.25 -13.34 -20.46
N ASP A 172 2.11 -13.93 -19.64
CA ASP A 172 3.25 -14.75 -20.12
C ASP A 172 2.77 -15.99 -20.90
N GLU A 173 1.74 -16.68 -20.39
CA GLU A 173 1.09 -17.80 -21.10
C GLU A 173 0.47 -17.37 -22.45
N CYS A 174 0.02 -16.10 -22.55
CA CYS A 174 -0.46 -15.50 -23.80
C CYS A 174 0.69 -15.05 -24.73
N GLY A 175 1.95 -15.15 -24.31
CA GLY A 175 3.13 -14.71 -25.06
C GLY A 175 3.37 -13.20 -25.02
N GLU A 176 2.78 -12.49 -24.05
CA GLU A 176 2.91 -11.04 -23.92
C GLU A 176 4.23 -10.67 -23.21
N SER A 177 4.90 -9.67 -23.75
CA SER A 177 6.02 -9.01 -23.07
C SER A 177 5.52 -7.79 -22.32
N VAL A 178 5.94 -7.57 -21.07
CA VAL A 178 5.30 -6.64 -20.14
C VAL A 178 6.17 -5.44 -19.80
N ILE A 179 5.56 -4.24 -19.68
CA ILE A 179 6.08 -3.11 -18.92
C ILE A 179 5.41 -3.14 -17.56
N TRP A 180 6.21 -3.10 -16.49
CA TRP A 180 5.73 -3.06 -15.10
C TRP A 180 6.10 -1.75 -14.41
N ALA A 181 5.15 -1.10 -13.76
CA ALA A 181 5.34 0.09 -12.93
C ALA A 181 4.38 0.06 -11.72
N PRO A 182 4.61 0.85 -10.65
CA PRO A 182 5.75 1.74 -10.41
C PRO A 182 6.85 1.13 -9.53
N ASP A 183 6.62 -0.03 -8.88
CA ASP A 183 7.51 -0.62 -7.89
C ASP A 183 8.41 -1.69 -8.48
N LYS A 184 9.71 -1.46 -8.44
CA LYS A 184 10.72 -2.39 -8.98
C LYS A 184 10.91 -3.64 -8.14
N TYR A 185 10.74 -3.56 -6.82
CA TYR A 185 10.92 -4.72 -5.94
C TYR A 185 9.78 -5.72 -6.11
N LEU A 186 8.54 -5.24 -6.08
CA LEU A 186 7.38 -6.06 -6.44
C LEU A 186 7.52 -6.63 -7.86
N GLY A 187 7.95 -5.80 -8.83
CA GLY A 187 8.22 -6.24 -10.19
C GLY A 187 9.33 -7.31 -10.27
N SER A 188 10.43 -7.15 -9.52
CA SER A 188 11.51 -8.13 -9.43
C SER A 188 11.03 -9.45 -8.82
N TYR A 189 10.26 -9.37 -7.74
CA TYR A 189 9.65 -10.53 -7.10
C TYR A 189 8.75 -11.31 -8.09
N ILE A 190 7.87 -10.61 -8.80
CA ILE A 190 6.99 -11.22 -9.81
C ILE A 190 7.82 -11.86 -10.93
N LYS A 191 8.78 -11.11 -11.50
CA LYS A 191 9.64 -11.61 -12.59
C LYS A 191 10.43 -12.86 -12.19
N LYS A 192 10.95 -12.92 -10.96
CA LYS A 192 11.65 -14.12 -10.44
C LYS A 192 10.72 -15.33 -10.32
N ASN A 193 9.46 -15.13 -9.94
CA ASN A 193 8.52 -16.21 -9.71
C ASN A 193 7.80 -16.69 -10.98
N THR A 194 7.66 -15.85 -12.00
CA THR A 194 6.98 -16.19 -13.25
C THR A 194 7.94 -16.52 -14.39
N GLY A 195 9.12 -15.92 -14.39
CA GLY A 195 10.05 -15.97 -15.53
C GLY A 195 9.68 -15.05 -16.69
N ALA A 196 8.58 -14.33 -16.61
CA ALA A 196 8.02 -13.47 -17.67
C ALA A 196 9.01 -12.42 -18.19
N ASP A 197 8.90 -12.07 -19.47
CA ASP A 197 9.67 -10.98 -20.08
C ASP A 197 9.12 -9.63 -19.62
N MET A 198 9.72 -9.07 -18.59
CA MET A 198 9.30 -7.82 -17.96
C MET A 198 10.39 -6.75 -17.99
N ILE A 199 10.02 -5.54 -18.39
CA ILE A 199 10.80 -4.31 -18.19
C ILE A 199 10.19 -3.55 -17.01
N LEU A 200 11.01 -3.20 -16.03
CA LEU A 200 10.57 -2.59 -14.79
C LEU A 200 10.84 -1.08 -14.78
N TRP A 201 9.85 -0.31 -14.35
CA TRP A 201 10.05 1.08 -13.94
C TRP A 201 10.92 1.13 -12.70
N ASP A 202 11.87 2.09 -12.63
CA ASP A 202 12.84 2.18 -11.51
C ASP A 202 12.29 3.05 -10.35
N GLY A 203 11.14 2.67 -9.82
CA GLY A 203 10.54 3.25 -8.62
C GLY A 203 10.56 2.28 -7.44
N SER A 204 10.40 2.78 -6.22
CA SER A 204 10.34 1.97 -4.99
C SER A 204 9.48 2.62 -3.92
N CYS A 205 8.88 1.81 -3.06
CA CYS A 205 8.21 2.29 -1.86
C CYS A 205 9.24 2.66 -0.80
N ILE A 206 9.29 3.96 -0.39
CA ILE A 206 10.28 4.41 0.60
C ILE A 206 10.09 3.74 1.96
N VAL A 207 8.86 3.38 2.33
CA VAL A 207 8.58 2.67 3.60
C VAL A 207 9.16 1.27 3.57
N HIS A 208 8.90 0.51 2.51
CA HIS A 208 9.40 -0.87 2.38
C HIS A 208 10.90 -0.94 2.07
N GLU A 209 11.46 0.08 1.40
CA GLU A 209 12.91 0.18 1.16
C GLU A 209 13.72 0.38 2.45
N GLU A 210 13.08 0.89 3.52
CA GLU A 210 13.74 1.05 4.83
C GLU A 210 13.94 -0.27 5.59
N PHE A 211 13.23 -1.34 5.26
CA PHE A 211 13.48 -2.63 5.87
C PHE A 211 14.85 -3.17 5.48
N LYS A 212 15.58 -3.69 6.46
CA LYS A 212 16.93 -4.21 6.25
C LYS A 212 17.04 -5.65 6.74
N ALA A 213 17.69 -6.50 5.97
CA ALA A 213 17.95 -7.89 6.33
C ALA A 213 18.58 -8.02 7.73
N LYS A 214 19.51 -7.11 8.08
CA LYS A 214 20.12 -7.08 9.41
C LYS A 214 19.10 -6.92 10.53
N GLY A 215 18.12 -6.02 10.37
CA GLY A 215 17.07 -5.82 11.37
C GLY A 215 16.22 -7.07 11.60
N ILE A 216 15.86 -7.79 10.52
CA ILE A 216 15.16 -9.07 10.62
C ILE A 216 16.01 -10.11 11.36
N LEU A 217 17.29 -10.24 11.00
CA LEU A 217 18.20 -11.21 11.62
C LEU A 217 18.45 -10.90 13.11
N ASP A 218 18.50 -9.64 13.47
CA ASP A 218 18.66 -9.23 14.89
C ASP A 218 17.39 -9.55 15.69
N LEU A 219 16.19 -9.31 15.15
CA LEU A 219 14.93 -9.74 15.76
C LEU A 219 14.82 -11.26 15.85
N LYS A 220 15.26 -11.99 14.81
CA LYS A 220 15.23 -13.46 14.81
C LYS A 220 16.15 -14.06 15.90
N LYS A 221 17.22 -13.38 16.31
CA LYS A 221 18.04 -13.79 17.47
C LYS A 221 17.29 -13.67 18.79
N VAL A 222 16.42 -12.65 18.91
CA VAL A 222 15.59 -12.42 20.10
C VAL A 222 14.38 -13.35 20.12
N TYR A 223 13.79 -13.60 18.96
CA TYR A 223 12.60 -14.43 18.77
C TYR A 223 12.90 -15.54 17.75
N PRO A 224 13.63 -16.60 18.14
CA PRO A 224 14.10 -17.65 17.19
C PRO A 224 12.96 -18.38 16.47
N ASP A 225 11.81 -18.55 17.13
CA ASP A 225 10.64 -19.24 16.61
C ASP A 225 9.68 -18.31 15.83
N ALA A 226 10.00 -17.02 15.72
CA ALA A 226 9.12 -16.08 15.01
C ALA A 226 9.10 -16.38 13.51
N ALA A 227 7.91 -16.43 12.91
CA ALA A 227 7.79 -16.46 11.46
C ALA A 227 7.98 -15.05 10.87
N ILE A 228 8.68 -14.98 9.73
CA ILE A 228 9.00 -13.74 9.03
C ILE A 228 8.01 -13.55 7.88
N LEU A 229 7.21 -12.47 7.97
CA LEU A 229 6.19 -12.12 6.98
C LEU A 229 6.60 -10.83 6.28
N VAL A 230 6.70 -10.85 4.95
CA VAL A 230 7.27 -9.74 4.18
C VAL A 230 6.32 -9.30 3.07
N HIS A 231 6.17 -8.00 2.90
CA HIS A 231 5.50 -7.43 1.73
C HIS A 231 6.47 -7.40 0.54
N PRO A 232 6.06 -7.80 -0.68
CA PRO A 232 6.97 -7.94 -1.84
C PRO A 232 7.49 -6.61 -2.40
N GLU A 233 7.05 -5.45 -1.89
CA GLU A 233 7.68 -4.14 -2.14
C GLU A 233 9.01 -3.96 -1.39
N SER A 234 9.40 -4.94 -0.57
CA SER A 234 10.66 -4.91 0.19
C SER A 234 11.86 -5.30 -0.69
N PRO A 235 13.08 -4.84 -0.35
CA PRO A 235 14.29 -5.26 -1.05
C PRO A 235 14.46 -6.78 -1.10
N ASP A 236 15.05 -7.30 -2.17
CA ASP A 236 15.28 -8.75 -2.37
C ASP A 236 15.93 -9.42 -1.16
N SER A 237 16.93 -8.77 -0.54
CA SER A 237 17.62 -9.29 0.65
C SER A 237 16.72 -9.46 1.89
N VAL A 238 15.58 -8.78 1.90
CA VAL A 238 14.54 -8.90 2.96
C VAL A 238 13.56 -10.00 2.57
N VAL A 239 13.16 -10.03 1.32
CA VAL A 239 12.26 -11.06 0.76
C VAL A 239 12.86 -12.46 0.88
N GLU A 240 14.18 -12.60 0.66
CA GLU A 240 14.90 -13.89 0.77
C GLU A 240 14.94 -14.47 2.20
N LEU A 241 14.67 -13.67 3.23
CA LEU A 241 14.59 -14.13 4.61
C LEU A 241 13.17 -14.52 5.04
N ALA A 242 12.18 -14.32 4.19
CA ALA A 242 10.78 -14.49 4.56
C ALA A 242 10.36 -15.97 4.60
N ASP A 243 9.60 -16.33 5.63
CA ASP A 243 8.83 -17.57 5.66
C ASP A 243 7.55 -17.46 4.81
N PHE A 244 7.07 -16.22 4.60
CA PHE A 244 5.94 -15.92 3.74
C PHE A 244 6.06 -14.53 3.12
N VAL A 245 5.81 -14.43 1.81
CA VAL A 245 5.75 -13.18 1.04
C VAL A 245 4.36 -13.01 0.46
N GLY A 246 3.76 -11.84 0.65
CA GLY A 246 2.43 -11.57 0.10
C GLY A 246 1.93 -10.16 0.40
N SER A 247 0.77 -9.84 -0.17
CA SER A 247 0.06 -8.57 0.09
C SER A 247 -0.36 -8.43 1.55
N THR A 248 -0.77 -7.24 1.96
CA THR A 248 -1.22 -6.96 3.33
C THR A 248 -2.27 -7.95 3.81
N SER A 249 -3.31 -8.22 3.02
CA SER A 249 -4.35 -9.19 3.36
C SER A 249 -3.82 -10.63 3.41
N GLN A 250 -2.88 -10.98 2.52
CA GLN A 250 -2.24 -12.30 2.51
C GLN A 250 -1.34 -12.49 3.74
N ILE A 251 -0.62 -11.44 4.18
CA ILE A 251 0.17 -11.44 5.43
C ILE A 251 -0.73 -11.71 6.64
N ILE A 252 -1.87 -11.02 6.77
CA ILE A 252 -2.84 -11.27 7.84
C ILE A 252 -3.34 -12.72 7.80
N SER A 253 -3.69 -13.21 6.63
CA SER A 253 -4.16 -14.59 6.43
C SER A 253 -3.10 -15.62 6.76
N ALA A 254 -1.83 -15.37 6.38
CA ALA A 254 -0.69 -16.23 6.72
C ALA A 254 -0.46 -16.27 8.24
N ALA A 255 -0.45 -15.12 8.90
CA ALA A 255 -0.31 -15.03 10.35
C ALA A 255 -1.43 -15.80 11.10
N LYS A 256 -2.66 -15.77 10.57
CA LYS A 256 -3.77 -16.53 11.15
C LYS A 256 -3.59 -18.05 11.00
N ARG A 257 -3.06 -18.49 9.86
CA ARG A 257 -2.91 -19.91 9.50
C ARG A 257 -1.69 -20.58 10.13
N LEU A 258 -0.58 -19.84 10.28
CA LEU A 258 0.66 -20.35 10.87
C LEU A 258 0.48 -20.58 12.38
N SER A 259 1.11 -21.64 12.88
CA SER A 259 1.05 -22.01 14.32
C SER A 259 1.95 -21.17 15.23
N ASN A 260 2.82 -20.36 14.66
CA ASN A 260 3.73 -19.49 15.42
C ASN A 260 2.96 -18.51 16.33
N GLU A 261 3.50 -18.23 17.51
CA GLU A 261 3.01 -17.21 18.41
C GLU A 261 3.65 -15.84 18.13
N ASN A 262 4.89 -15.84 17.62
CA ASN A 262 5.67 -14.65 17.33
C ASN A 262 5.84 -14.46 15.83
N PHE A 263 5.72 -13.21 15.37
CA PHE A 263 5.85 -12.84 13.97
C PHE A 263 6.69 -11.58 13.82
N ILE A 264 7.69 -11.64 12.93
CA ILE A 264 8.44 -10.48 12.46
C ILE A 264 7.79 -10.02 11.16
N VAL A 265 7.29 -8.80 11.12
CA VAL A 265 6.50 -8.30 10.00
C VAL A 265 7.21 -7.14 9.32
N ALA A 266 7.54 -7.29 8.05
CA ALA A 266 8.15 -6.27 7.21
C ALA A 266 7.09 -5.66 6.27
N THR A 267 6.24 -4.81 6.83
CA THR A 267 5.31 -3.91 6.17
C THR A 267 4.94 -2.75 7.11
N ASP A 268 4.06 -1.84 6.69
CA ASP A 268 3.66 -0.67 7.49
C ASP A 268 3.01 -1.07 8.83
N ALA A 269 3.39 -0.37 9.91
CA ALA A 269 2.94 -0.68 11.28
C ALA A 269 1.42 -0.56 11.49
N GLY A 270 0.71 0.18 10.65
CA GLY A 270 -0.75 0.33 10.74
C GLY A 270 -1.52 -0.99 10.65
N ILE A 271 -0.93 -2.02 10.01
CA ILE A 271 -1.51 -3.37 9.93
C ILE A 271 -1.69 -4.02 11.32
N PHE A 272 -0.87 -3.64 12.31
CA PHE A 272 -0.87 -4.28 13.62
C PHE A 272 -2.16 -4.08 14.39
N TYR A 273 -2.87 -2.97 14.17
CA TYR A 273 -4.20 -2.79 14.75
C TYR A 273 -5.11 -3.97 14.38
N LYS A 274 -5.20 -4.27 13.09
CA LYS A 274 -6.06 -5.36 12.61
C LYS A 274 -5.54 -6.73 12.99
N MET A 275 -4.22 -6.94 12.95
CA MET A 275 -3.61 -8.21 13.35
C MET A 275 -3.85 -8.50 14.84
N ASN A 276 -3.66 -7.52 15.72
CA ASN A 276 -3.92 -7.67 17.16
C ASN A 276 -5.41 -7.89 17.45
N GLN A 277 -6.30 -7.21 16.73
CA GLN A 277 -7.74 -7.40 16.86
C GLN A 277 -8.16 -8.84 16.49
N MET A 278 -7.61 -9.37 15.39
CA MET A 278 -8.00 -10.70 14.88
C MET A 278 -7.30 -11.85 15.60
N MET A 279 -6.14 -11.60 16.18
CA MET A 279 -5.26 -12.63 16.75
C MET A 279 -4.68 -12.16 18.11
N PRO A 280 -5.52 -11.95 19.14
CA PRO A 280 -5.08 -11.35 20.42
C PRO A 280 -4.06 -12.23 21.20
N GLY A 281 -3.88 -13.50 20.82
CA GLY A 281 -2.88 -14.41 21.43
C GLY A 281 -1.54 -14.46 20.69
N LYS A 282 -1.33 -13.63 19.67
CA LYS A 282 -0.10 -13.61 18.88
C LYS A 282 0.64 -12.29 19.02
N ASN A 283 1.97 -12.33 18.90
CA ASN A 283 2.84 -11.19 19.05
C ASN A 283 3.41 -10.78 17.68
N PHE A 284 3.32 -9.49 17.36
CA PHE A 284 3.78 -8.94 16.10
C PHE A 284 4.87 -7.90 16.32
N TYR A 285 6.02 -8.06 15.67
CA TYR A 285 7.19 -7.20 15.78
C TYR A 285 7.49 -6.56 14.43
N ILE A 286 7.60 -5.22 14.42
CA ILE A 286 8.01 -4.52 13.20
C ILE A 286 9.53 -4.58 13.02
N CYS A 287 9.98 -4.76 11.78
CA CYS A 287 11.40 -4.87 11.44
C CYS A 287 12.14 -3.52 11.40
N LEU A 288 11.70 -2.48 12.11
CA LEU A 288 12.37 -1.16 12.13
C LEU A 288 13.31 -1.03 13.35
N LEU A 289 14.52 -1.55 13.28
CA LEU A 289 15.50 -1.48 14.37
C LEU A 289 16.54 -0.34 14.24
N TYR A 290 16.59 0.39 13.15
CA TYR A 290 17.48 1.53 12.96
C TYR A 290 16.72 2.67 12.29
N THR A 291 15.97 3.39 13.07
CA THR A 291 15.25 4.57 12.63
C THR A 291 16.16 5.79 12.63
N SER A 292 16.42 6.32 11.46
CA SER A 292 16.11 7.73 11.32
C SER A 292 14.63 7.89 11.72
N PRO A 293 14.26 8.92 12.51
CA PRO A 293 12.87 9.11 12.88
C PRO A 293 12.02 9.04 11.61
N SER A 294 11.10 8.08 11.58
CA SER A 294 10.08 8.03 10.54
C SER A 294 9.41 9.41 10.51
N PRO A 295 9.03 9.94 9.34
CA PRO A 295 8.16 11.11 9.32
C PRO A 295 6.90 10.96 10.19
N ARG A 296 6.58 9.72 10.62
CA ARG A 296 5.48 9.41 11.54
C ARG A 296 5.86 9.46 13.03
N ASP A 297 7.15 9.36 13.40
CA ASP A 297 7.58 9.43 14.81
C ASP A 297 7.52 10.87 15.36
N GLY A 298 7.23 11.84 14.53
CA GLY A 298 6.92 13.22 14.88
C GLY A 298 5.42 13.54 14.91
N TRP A 299 4.56 12.51 14.81
CA TRP A 299 3.10 12.68 14.79
C TRP A 299 2.43 12.25 16.07
#